data_2a4e5d385503478ffc3d6f147ac6ac66
#
_entry.id   2a4e5d385503478ffc3d6f147ac6ac66
#
_cell.length_a   1.000
_cell.length_b   1.000
_cell.length_c   1.000
_cell.angle_alpha   90.00
_cell.angle_beta   90.00
_cell.angle_gamma   90.00
#
_symmetry.space_group_name_H-M   'P 1'
#
loop_
_entity.id
_entity.type
_entity.pdbx_description
1 polymer ?
#
loop_
_entity_poly.entity_id
_entity_poly.type
_entity_poly.pdbx_seq_one_letter_code
_entity_poly.pdbx_strand_id
1 'polypeptide(L)'
;VIKQRSIELLIIAGDISNDYRISYKFIQSIQELSGIPTYFVPGNHDLWSDQVDKTSTEILSFFRSKKECLIGNSIIINDQYAIVGHVGWYDYSYADDRFSQQKIASGKHYGATWQDKVRTDWSLSDPQLSLLAAQEVEKDINNVSPRQIILVTHVVTHPQFVVPTPHRIFDFFNAFIGTHDFDTIYRNYPIRFSV
;
A
#
# COMPACT_ATOMS: atom_id res chain seq x y z
N VAL A 1 12.52 22.18 2.94
CA VAL A 1 13.28 21.00 3.41
C VAL A 1 13.83 20.20 2.22
N ILE A 2 13.00 19.77 1.25
CA ILE A 2 13.43 18.97 0.09
C ILE A 2 14.59 19.63 -0.65
N LYS A 3 14.51 20.94 -0.97
CA LYS A 3 15.58 21.70 -1.67
C LYS A 3 16.83 21.95 -0.84
N GLN A 4 16.79 21.73 0.48
CA GLN A 4 17.94 21.93 1.39
C GLN A 4 18.77 20.66 1.62
N ARG A 5 18.30 19.52 1.16
CA ARG A 5 18.99 18.23 1.23
C ARG A 5 19.24 17.74 -0.20
N SER A 6 20.34 17.09 -0.43
CA SER A 6 20.67 16.45 -1.72
C SER A 6 19.80 15.21 -1.93
N ILE A 7 18.51 15.41 -2.18
CA ILE A 7 17.54 14.36 -2.44
C ILE A 7 17.46 14.16 -3.95
N GLU A 8 17.71 12.96 -4.41
CA GLU A 8 17.72 12.58 -5.83
C GLU A 8 16.39 11.96 -6.29
N LEU A 9 15.61 11.41 -5.34
CA LEU A 9 14.35 10.75 -5.58
C LEU A 9 13.43 10.90 -4.37
N LEU A 10 12.14 11.11 -4.60
CA LEU A 10 11.10 11.16 -3.58
C LEU A 10 10.11 10.02 -3.79
N ILE A 11 9.74 9.34 -2.71
CA ILE A 11 8.67 8.32 -2.71
C ILE A 11 7.58 8.75 -1.74
N ILE A 12 6.33 8.62 -2.16
CA ILE A 12 5.15 8.88 -1.34
C ILE A 12 4.38 7.56 -1.19
N ALA A 13 4.26 7.10 0.05
CA ALA A 13 3.66 5.81 0.37
C ALA A 13 2.15 5.90 0.68
N GLY A 14 1.41 6.68 -0.12
CA GLY A 14 -0.06 6.70 -0.12
C GLY A 14 -0.74 7.67 0.83
N ASP A 15 -2.06 7.58 0.90
CA ASP A 15 -2.98 8.39 1.72
C ASP A 15 -2.87 9.90 1.50
N ILE A 16 -2.82 10.29 0.24
CA ILE A 16 -2.70 11.71 -0.15
C ILE A 16 -4.05 12.41 -0.04
N SER A 17 -5.12 11.78 -0.55
CA SER A 17 -6.46 12.35 -0.56
C SER A 17 -7.53 11.26 -0.66
N ASN A 18 -8.79 11.61 -0.39
CA ASN A 18 -9.98 10.77 -0.65
C ASN A 18 -10.50 10.92 -2.10
N ASP A 19 -9.81 11.67 -2.95
CA ASP A 19 -10.14 11.86 -4.37
C ASP A 19 -8.88 11.61 -5.20
N TYR A 20 -8.91 10.57 -6.02
CA TYR A 20 -7.78 10.13 -6.85
C TYR A 20 -7.23 11.24 -7.78
N ARG A 21 -8.08 12.19 -8.20
CA ARG A 21 -7.69 13.33 -9.05
C ARG A 21 -6.84 14.32 -8.26
N ILE A 22 -7.21 14.57 -7.00
CA ILE A 22 -6.46 15.43 -6.09
C ILE A 22 -5.13 14.77 -5.74
N SER A 23 -5.14 13.48 -5.44
CA SER A 23 -3.93 12.70 -5.14
C SER A 23 -2.93 12.79 -6.29
N TYR A 24 -3.36 12.51 -7.52
CA TYR A 24 -2.45 12.56 -8.66
C TYR A 24 -1.96 13.99 -8.98
N LYS A 25 -2.83 14.97 -8.87
CA LYS A 25 -2.44 16.39 -9.04
C LYS A 25 -1.39 16.81 -8.00
N PHE A 26 -1.50 16.33 -6.78
CA PHE A 26 -0.51 16.59 -5.73
C PHE A 26 0.86 16.01 -6.11
N ILE A 27 0.92 14.75 -6.59
CA ILE A 27 2.17 14.12 -7.06
C ILE A 27 2.84 14.98 -8.16
N GLN A 28 2.07 15.39 -9.15
CA GLN A 28 2.56 16.25 -10.22
C GLN A 28 3.09 17.58 -9.70
N SER A 29 2.35 18.24 -8.79
CA SER A 29 2.74 19.52 -8.20
C SER A 29 4.03 19.40 -7.39
N ILE A 30 4.21 18.34 -6.61
CA ILE A 30 5.45 18.11 -5.85
C ILE A 30 6.63 17.93 -6.80
N GLN A 31 6.47 17.14 -7.85
CA GLN A 31 7.53 16.95 -8.86
C GLN A 31 7.89 18.26 -9.57
N GLU A 32 6.92 19.04 -10.00
CA GLU A 32 7.13 20.35 -10.63
C GLU A 32 7.83 21.34 -9.70
N LEU A 33 7.36 21.47 -8.46
CA LEU A 33 7.90 22.41 -7.46
C LEU A 33 9.30 22.04 -6.98
N SER A 34 9.57 20.75 -6.84
CA SER A 34 10.87 20.26 -6.35
C SER A 34 11.91 20.12 -7.47
N GLY A 35 11.48 19.79 -8.68
CA GLY A 35 12.35 19.36 -9.79
C GLY A 35 12.96 17.97 -9.56
N ILE A 36 12.44 17.19 -8.58
CA ILE A 36 12.95 15.88 -8.21
C ILE A 36 11.99 14.80 -8.72
N PRO A 37 12.47 13.71 -9.35
CA PRO A 37 11.65 12.57 -9.69
C PRO A 37 10.85 12.08 -8.48
N THR A 38 9.53 12.05 -8.60
CA THR A 38 8.63 11.68 -7.52
C THR A 38 7.81 10.46 -7.94
N TYR A 39 7.89 9.41 -7.15
CA TYR A 39 7.13 8.17 -7.35
C TYR A 39 6.21 7.92 -6.16
N PHE A 40 5.19 7.09 -6.37
CA PHE A 40 4.24 6.80 -5.30
C PHE A 40 3.63 5.40 -5.42
N VAL A 41 3.10 4.93 -4.31
CA VAL A 41 2.04 3.93 -4.26
C VAL A 41 0.78 4.62 -3.74
N PRO A 42 -0.43 4.31 -4.22
CA PRO A 42 -1.65 4.84 -3.59
C PRO A 42 -1.84 4.22 -2.21
N GLY A 43 -2.49 4.93 -1.31
CA GLY A 43 -3.01 4.39 -0.08
C GLY A 43 -4.47 3.95 -0.22
N ASN A 44 -5.05 3.37 0.83
CA ASN A 44 -6.45 2.95 0.80
C ASN A 44 -7.42 4.14 0.63
N HIS A 45 -7.11 5.30 1.22
CA HIS A 45 -7.91 6.51 1.04
C HIS A 45 -7.91 7.02 -0.41
N ASP A 46 -6.79 6.93 -1.11
CA ASP A 46 -6.69 7.32 -2.53
C ASP A 46 -7.56 6.43 -3.44
N LEU A 47 -8.00 5.26 -2.94
CA LEU A 47 -8.80 4.26 -3.66
C LEU A 47 -10.29 4.27 -3.28
N TRP A 48 -10.73 5.22 -2.41
CA TRP A 48 -12.14 5.36 -2.07
C TRP A 48 -12.97 5.82 -3.27
N SER A 49 -14.11 5.14 -3.48
CA SER A 49 -15.00 5.33 -4.63
C SER A 49 -16.32 6.02 -4.29
N ASP A 50 -16.67 6.16 -3.01
CA ASP A 50 -17.97 6.60 -2.54
C ASP A 50 -18.35 8.05 -2.92
N GLN A 51 -17.37 8.88 -3.27
CA GLN A 51 -17.58 10.32 -3.59
C GLN A 51 -17.01 10.72 -4.96
N VAL A 52 -16.65 9.75 -5.81
CA VAL A 52 -16.07 10.01 -7.13
C VAL A 52 -16.80 9.22 -8.22
N ASP A 53 -16.44 9.46 -9.46
CA ASP A 53 -17.07 8.92 -10.66
C ASP A 53 -16.54 7.55 -11.11
N LYS A 54 -15.68 6.92 -10.29
CA LYS A 54 -14.98 5.66 -10.62
C LYS A 54 -15.07 4.66 -9.47
N THR A 55 -15.13 3.40 -9.81
CA THR A 55 -14.96 2.28 -8.86
C THR A 55 -13.52 2.24 -8.34
N SER A 56 -13.31 1.61 -7.18
CA SER A 56 -11.97 1.41 -6.62
C SER A 56 -11.02 0.69 -7.59
N THR A 57 -11.54 -0.26 -8.37
CA THR A 57 -10.79 -0.95 -9.44
C THR A 57 -10.39 -0.02 -10.58
N GLU A 58 -11.28 0.86 -11.01
CA GLU A 58 -10.99 1.86 -12.04
C GLU A 58 -10.00 2.93 -11.56
N ILE A 59 -10.08 3.33 -10.28
CA ILE A 59 -9.13 4.24 -9.65
C ILE A 59 -7.74 3.60 -9.58
N LEU A 60 -7.64 2.34 -9.15
CA LEU A 60 -6.38 1.62 -9.15
C LEU A 60 -5.79 1.51 -10.56
N SER A 61 -6.62 1.21 -11.56
CA SER A 61 -6.21 1.16 -12.97
C SER A 61 -5.75 2.53 -13.48
N PHE A 62 -6.41 3.61 -13.07
CA PHE A 62 -5.97 4.98 -13.35
C PHE A 62 -4.58 5.25 -12.80
N PHE A 63 -4.29 4.91 -11.53
CA PHE A 63 -2.97 5.10 -10.95
C PHE A 63 -1.91 4.25 -11.65
N ARG A 64 -2.19 2.97 -11.92
CA ARG A 64 -1.28 2.06 -12.65
C ARG A 64 -0.89 2.58 -14.04
N SER A 65 -1.74 3.36 -14.67
CA SER A 65 -1.44 3.99 -15.98
C SER A 65 -0.45 5.14 -15.89
N LYS A 66 -0.09 5.59 -14.69
CA LYS A 66 0.84 6.70 -14.47
C LYS A 66 2.26 6.17 -14.29
N LYS A 67 3.21 6.80 -14.98
CA LYS A 67 4.64 6.42 -14.92
C LYS A 67 5.27 6.62 -13.54
N GLU A 68 4.67 7.49 -12.72
CA GLU A 68 5.08 7.76 -11.35
C GLU A 68 4.56 6.72 -10.35
N CYS A 69 3.56 5.91 -10.72
CA CYS A 69 3.03 4.85 -9.85
C CYS A 69 3.96 3.64 -9.88
N LEU A 70 4.34 3.16 -8.70
CA LEU A 70 5.26 2.02 -8.58
C LEU A 70 4.61 0.66 -8.84
N ILE A 71 3.27 0.55 -8.82
CA ILE A 71 2.56 -0.71 -9.04
C ILE A 71 2.75 -1.17 -10.50
N GLY A 72 3.51 -2.24 -10.69
CA GLY A 72 3.85 -2.76 -12.02
C GLY A 72 4.92 -1.94 -12.77
N ASN A 73 5.50 -0.91 -12.14
CA ASN A 73 6.51 -0.03 -12.72
C ASN A 73 7.72 0.08 -11.77
N SER A 74 8.44 -1.00 -11.60
CA SER A 74 9.65 -1.02 -10.77
C SER A 74 10.72 -0.07 -11.28
N ILE A 75 11.45 0.57 -10.36
CA ILE A 75 12.50 1.53 -10.68
C ILE A 75 13.87 0.91 -10.44
N ILE A 76 14.68 0.81 -11.45
CA ILE A 76 16.09 0.42 -11.32
C ILE A 76 16.89 1.67 -10.96
N ILE A 77 17.43 1.70 -9.73
CA ILE A 77 18.29 2.80 -9.27
C ILE A 77 19.69 2.66 -9.87
N ASN A 78 20.23 1.44 -9.78
CA ASN A 78 21.57 1.07 -10.30
C ASN A 78 21.67 -0.46 -10.40
N ASP A 79 22.87 -0.97 -10.64
CA ASP A 79 23.11 -2.41 -10.76
C ASP A 79 22.85 -3.17 -9.45
N GLN A 80 22.86 -2.51 -8.30
CA GLN A 80 22.72 -3.12 -6.99
C GLN A 80 21.28 -3.01 -6.42
N TYR A 81 20.52 -1.95 -6.72
CA TYR A 81 19.24 -1.64 -6.09
C TYR A 81 18.13 -1.40 -7.08
N ALA A 82 16.94 -1.89 -6.74
CA ALA A 82 15.68 -1.52 -7.39
C ALA A 82 14.61 -1.20 -6.35
N ILE A 83 13.63 -0.38 -6.76
CA ILE A 83 12.44 -0.05 -5.98
C ILE A 83 11.28 -0.82 -6.59
N VAL A 84 10.55 -1.54 -5.75
CA VAL A 84 9.29 -2.20 -6.08
C VAL A 84 8.22 -1.67 -5.12
N GLY A 85 7.04 -1.39 -5.62
CA GLY A 85 6.00 -0.83 -4.77
C GLY A 85 4.60 -1.32 -5.10
N HIS A 86 3.77 -1.42 -4.06
CA HIS A 86 2.35 -1.78 -4.17
C HIS A 86 1.57 -1.15 -3.02
N VAL A 87 0.27 -0.87 -3.22
CA VAL A 87 -0.59 -0.46 -2.09
C VAL A 87 -0.62 -1.57 -1.02
N GLY A 88 -0.54 -2.83 -1.44
CA GLY A 88 -0.86 -3.98 -0.60
C GLY A 88 -2.37 -4.09 -0.41
N TRP A 89 -2.79 -4.86 0.55
CA TRP A 89 -4.14 -4.88 1.15
C TRP A 89 -4.06 -5.71 2.43
N TYR A 90 -5.16 -5.83 3.16
CA TYR A 90 -5.20 -6.59 4.40
C TYR A 90 -5.96 -7.92 4.26
N ASP A 91 -5.52 -8.94 4.99
CA ASP A 91 -6.05 -10.30 4.97
C ASP A 91 -6.68 -10.72 6.31
N TYR A 92 -6.75 -9.78 7.27
CA TYR A 92 -7.20 -9.97 8.65
C TYR A 92 -6.28 -10.79 9.56
N SER A 93 -5.11 -11.19 9.10
CA SER A 93 -4.18 -12.05 9.83
C SER A 93 -3.59 -11.41 11.11
N TYR A 94 -3.64 -10.09 11.21
CA TYR A 94 -3.19 -9.36 12.41
C TYR A 94 -4.28 -9.11 13.45
N ALA A 95 -5.49 -9.66 13.25
CA ALA A 95 -6.53 -9.61 14.26
C ALA A 95 -6.17 -10.47 15.48
N ASP A 96 -6.63 -10.09 16.66
CA ASP A 96 -6.58 -10.94 17.85
C ASP A 96 -7.56 -12.12 17.68
N ASP A 97 -7.10 -13.33 18.01
CA ASP A 97 -7.83 -14.59 17.83
C ASP A 97 -9.18 -14.68 18.58
N ARG A 98 -9.41 -13.80 19.57
CA ARG A 98 -10.70 -13.73 20.27
C ARG A 98 -11.85 -13.23 19.40
N PHE A 99 -11.57 -12.61 18.25
CA PHE A 99 -12.60 -12.10 17.35
C PHE A 99 -12.94 -13.13 16.28
N SER A 100 -14.23 -13.47 16.15
CA SER A 100 -14.69 -14.34 15.08
C SER A 100 -14.54 -13.68 13.71
N GLN A 101 -14.36 -14.48 12.67
CA GLN A 101 -14.29 -13.99 11.28
C GLN A 101 -15.52 -13.13 10.89
N GLN A 102 -16.73 -13.54 11.35
CA GLN A 102 -17.95 -12.75 11.13
C GLN A 102 -17.86 -11.37 11.79
N LYS A 103 -17.30 -11.29 13.00
CA LYS A 103 -17.08 -10.02 13.71
C LYS A 103 -16.08 -9.13 12.95
N ILE A 104 -14.96 -9.69 12.51
CA ILE A 104 -13.95 -8.99 11.73
C ILE A 104 -14.56 -8.50 10.41
N ALA A 105 -15.23 -9.39 9.66
CA ALA A 105 -15.85 -9.02 8.38
C ALA A 105 -16.86 -7.85 8.49
N SER A 106 -17.47 -7.65 9.67
CA SER A 106 -18.34 -6.49 9.90
C SER A 106 -17.61 -5.14 9.90
N GLY A 107 -16.30 -5.13 10.12
CA GLY A 107 -15.50 -3.91 10.24
C GLY A 107 -15.89 -2.99 11.42
N LYS A 108 -16.70 -3.48 12.37
CA LYS A 108 -17.30 -2.64 13.42
C LYS A 108 -16.83 -3.05 14.81
N HIS A 109 -16.27 -2.09 15.56
CA HIS A 109 -15.84 -2.31 16.94
C HIS A 109 -15.91 -1.01 17.74
N TYR A 110 -16.38 -1.09 19.00
CA TYR A 110 -16.51 0.08 19.91
C TYR A 110 -17.17 1.32 19.28
N GLY A 111 -18.21 1.15 18.50
CA GLY A 111 -18.93 2.25 17.85
C GLY A 111 -18.23 2.83 16.59
N ALA A 112 -17.02 2.39 16.28
CA ALA A 112 -16.31 2.76 15.06
C ALA A 112 -16.54 1.71 13.96
N THR A 113 -16.45 2.19 12.71
CA THR A 113 -16.49 1.34 11.51
C THR A 113 -15.20 1.59 10.71
N TRP A 114 -14.55 0.52 10.26
CA TRP A 114 -13.43 0.63 9.32
C TRP A 114 -13.93 1.23 8.00
N GLN A 115 -13.32 2.34 7.59
CA GLN A 115 -13.89 3.18 6.54
C GLN A 115 -13.84 2.55 5.16
N ASP A 116 -12.85 1.72 4.84
CA ASP A 116 -12.79 1.04 3.56
C ASP A 116 -14.00 0.13 3.32
N LYS A 117 -14.59 -0.45 4.40
CA LYS A 117 -15.82 -1.26 4.29
C LYS A 117 -17.05 -0.51 3.75
N VAL A 118 -17.02 0.81 3.77
CA VAL A 118 -18.13 1.66 3.31
C VAL A 118 -17.74 2.59 2.17
N ARG A 119 -16.45 2.72 1.88
CA ARG A 119 -15.94 3.68 0.90
C ARG A 119 -15.26 3.04 -0.31
N THR A 120 -15.00 1.72 -0.27
CA THR A 120 -14.50 0.96 -1.42
C THR A 120 -15.57 0.00 -1.92
N ASP A 121 -15.52 -0.31 -3.20
CA ASP A 121 -16.48 -1.16 -3.91
C ASP A 121 -15.79 -2.29 -4.70
N TRP A 122 -14.76 -2.87 -4.09
CA TRP A 122 -14.05 -3.99 -4.70
C TRP A 122 -14.97 -5.17 -5.04
N SER A 123 -14.75 -5.79 -6.21
CA SER A 123 -15.41 -7.04 -6.58
C SER A 123 -14.79 -8.28 -5.91
N LEU A 124 -13.58 -8.15 -5.38
CA LEU A 124 -12.85 -9.20 -4.66
C LEU A 124 -12.93 -8.96 -3.15
N SER A 125 -12.79 -10.02 -2.38
CA SER A 125 -12.65 -9.92 -0.93
C SER A 125 -11.28 -9.36 -0.54
N ASP A 126 -11.19 -8.77 0.67
CA ASP A 126 -9.92 -8.22 1.16
C ASP A 126 -8.76 -9.23 1.15
N PRO A 127 -8.93 -10.50 1.61
CA PRO A 127 -7.87 -11.49 1.51
C PRO A 127 -7.47 -11.83 0.06
N GLN A 128 -8.41 -11.78 -0.90
CA GLN A 128 -8.07 -11.99 -2.31
C GLN A 128 -7.26 -10.82 -2.87
N LEU A 129 -7.60 -9.59 -2.51
CA LEU A 129 -6.83 -8.40 -2.90
C LEU A 129 -5.42 -8.43 -2.30
N SER A 130 -5.29 -8.83 -1.04
CA SER A 130 -4.00 -8.98 -0.37
C SER A 130 -3.10 -10.01 -1.07
N LEU A 131 -3.63 -11.20 -1.33
CA LEU A 131 -2.90 -12.25 -2.02
C LEU A 131 -2.46 -11.83 -3.44
N LEU A 132 -3.33 -11.16 -4.19
CA LEU A 132 -2.99 -10.64 -5.51
C LEU A 132 -1.88 -9.60 -5.44
N ALA A 133 -1.92 -8.70 -4.44
CA ALA A 133 -0.89 -7.71 -4.22
C ALA A 133 0.49 -8.36 -3.98
N ALA A 134 0.54 -9.39 -3.14
CA ALA A 134 1.77 -10.14 -2.88
C ALA A 134 2.30 -10.83 -4.15
N GLN A 135 1.43 -11.47 -4.95
CA GLN A 135 1.81 -12.09 -6.22
C GLN A 135 2.35 -11.07 -7.24
N GLU A 136 1.74 -9.89 -7.34
CA GLU A 136 2.20 -8.82 -8.23
C GLU A 136 3.58 -8.31 -7.79
N VAL A 137 3.78 -8.10 -6.50
CA VAL A 137 5.09 -7.69 -5.95
C VAL A 137 6.16 -8.75 -6.21
N GLU A 138 5.85 -10.03 -6.02
CA GLU A 138 6.77 -11.13 -6.34
C GLU A 138 7.18 -11.12 -7.82
N LYS A 139 6.21 -10.93 -8.72
CA LYS A 139 6.47 -10.79 -10.16
C LYS A 139 7.38 -9.59 -10.46
N ASP A 140 7.12 -8.45 -9.85
CA ASP A 140 7.90 -7.22 -10.06
C ASP A 140 9.33 -7.37 -9.53
N ILE A 141 9.53 -8.04 -8.39
CA ILE A 141 10.85 -8.39 -7.86
C ILE A 141 11.61 -9.28 -8.85
N ASN A 142 10.96 -10.31 -9.38
CA ASN A 142 11.58 -11.21 -10.35
C ASN A 142 12.01 -10.49 -11.63
N ASN A 143 11.26 -9.48 -12.07
CA ASN A 143 11.59 -8.67 -13.26
C ASN A 143 12.86 -7.82 -13.07
N VAL A 144 13.21 -7.47 -11.84
CA VAL A 144 14.38 -6.64 -11.53
C VAL A 144 15.55 -7.41 -10.89
N SER A 145 15.39 -8.73 -10.72
CA SER A 145 16.44 -9.62 -10.21
C SER A 145 17.74 -9.50 -11.04
N PRO A 146 18.93 -9.62 -10.45
CA PRO A 146 19.23 -10.08 -9.08
C PRO A 146 19.44 -8.94 -8.05
N ARG A 147 18.83 -7.79 -8.21
CA ARG A 147 19.04 -6.60 -7.37
C ARG A 147 18.49 -6.77 -5.96
N GLN A 148 19.05 -6.04 -5.01
CA GLN A 148 18.47 -5.81 -3.69
C GLN A 148 17.25 -4.89 -3.82
N ILE A 149 16.22 -5.17 -3.06
CA ILE A 149 14.91 -4.52 -3.19
C ILE A 149 14.71 -3.49 -2.07
N ILE A 150 14.26 -2.31 -2.47
CA ILE A 150 13.59 -1.35 -1.62
C ILE A 150 12.10 -1.56 -1.86
N LEU A 151 11.42 -2.20 -0.92
CA LEU A 151 9.98 -2.49 -1.00
C LEU A 151 9.20 -1.32 -0.40
N VAL A 152 8.28 -0.76 -1.17
CA VAL A 152 7.40 0.32 -0.73
C VAL A 152 5.96 -0.18 -0.70
N THR A 153 5.36 -0.20 0.50
CA THR A 153 3.95 -0.59 0.65
C THR A 153 3.20 0.45 1.48
N HIS A 154 1.91 0.62 1.21
CA HIS A 154 1.08 1.48 2.06
C HIS A 154 0.61 0.73 3.30
N VAL A 155 0.10 -0.50 3.13
CA VAL A 155 -0.31 -1.33 4.27
C VAL A 155 0.90 -2.00 4.93
N VAL A 156 0.74 -2.35 6.19
CA VAL A 156 1.77 -3.06 6.96
C VAL A 156 1.95 -4.48 6.42
N THR A 157 3.17 -4.79 5.98
CA THR A 157 3.52 -6.10 5.42
C THR A 157 4.49 -6.91 6.30
N HIS A 158 4.79 -6.40 7.50
CA HIS A 158 5.67 -7.06 8.45
C HIS A 158 5.13 -6.92 9.88
N PRO A 159 5.05 -8.00 10.69
CA PRO A 159 4.39 -7.99 11.99
C PRO A 159 5.01 -7.04 13.04
N GLN A 160 6.26 -6.64 12.87
CA GLN A 160 6.92 -5.67 13.77
C GLN A 160 6.32 -4.26 13.70
N PHE A 161 5.59 -3.93 12.65
CA PHE A 161 4.96 -2.62 12.46
C PHE A 161 3.48 -2.58 12.83
N VAL A 162 2.92 -3.70 13.27
CA VAL A 162 1.56 -3.79 13.79
C VAL A 162 1.45 -3.03 15.11
N VAL A 163 0.32 -2.42 15.39
CA VAL A 163 0.10 -1.75 16.68
C VAL A 163 0.23 -2.77 17.81
N PRO A 164 1.11 -2.52 18.80
CA PRO A 164 1.34 -3.48 19.87
C PRO A 164 0.06 -3.84 20.64
N THR A 165 -0.08 -5.12 20.94
CA THR A 165 -1.19 -5.68 21.74
C THR A 165 -0.70 -6.10 23.13
N PRO A 166 -1.56 -6.07 24.18
CA PRO A 166 -2.99 -5.79 24.12
C PRO A 166 -3.31 -4.30 23.94
N HIS A 167 -4.24 -3.99 23.08
CA HIS A 167 -4.71 -2.62 22.83
C HIS A 167 -6.22 -2.59 22.68
N ARG A 168 -6.93 -1.77 23.45
CA ARG A 168 -8.39 -1.73 23.53
C ARG A 168 -9.11 -1.70 22.16
N ILE A 169 -8.55 -0.98 21.20
CA ILE A 169 -9.15 -0.73 19.88
C ILE A 169 -8.42 -1.55 18.82
N PHE A 170 -7.09 -1.53 18.81
CA PHE A 170 -6.29 -2.13 17.76
C PHE A 170 -6.14 -3.66 17.89
N ASP A 171 -6.48 -4.27 19.01
CA ASP A 171 -6.68 -5.72 19.03
C ASP A 171 -7.67 -6.19 17.95
N PHE A 172 -8.65 -5.33 17.60
CA PHE A 172 -9.57 -5.56 16.51
C PHE A 172 -9.09 -4.96 15.18
N PHE A 173 -8.74 -3.67 15.18
CA PHE A 173 -8.47 -2.97 13.91
C PHE A 173 -7.11 -3.31 13.29
N ASN A 174 -6.21 -3.97 13.99
CA ASN A 174 -5.03 -4.58 13.37
C ASN A 174 -5.40 -5.54 12.22
N ALA A 175 -6.61 -6.11 12.21
CA ALA A 175 -7.15 -6.88 11.10
C ALA A 175 -7.11 -6.15 9.74
N PHE A 176 -7.12 -4.83 9.75
CA PHE A 176 -7.32 -4.01 8.56
C PHE A 176 -6.10 -3.13 8.20
N ILE A 177 -5.00 -3.26 8.93
CA ILE A 177 -3.81 -2.43 8.67
C ILE A 177 -2.74 -3.15 7.88
N GLY A 178 -2.84 -4.48 7.73
CA GLY A 178 -1.79 -5.23 7.05
C GLY A 178 -2.07 -6.71 6.85
N THR A 179 -1.03 -7.44 6.45
CA THR A 179 -1.14 -8.81 5.95
C THR A 179 0.11 -9.64 6.23
N HIS A 180 -0.06 -10.97 6.36
CA HIS A 180 0.99 -11.99 6.34
C HIS A 180 1.33 -12.51 4.92
N ASP A 181 0.58 -12.17 3.88
CA ASP A 181 0.81 -12.67 2.52
C ASP A 181 2.20 -12.31 1.98
N PHE A 182 2.84 -11.28 2.55
CA PHE A 182 4.20 -10.86 2.18
C PHE A 182 5.33 -11.61 2.93
N ASP A 183 5.03 -12.47 3.89
CA ASP A 183 6.03 -13.19 4.68
C ASP A 183 7.00 -14.02 3.82
N THR A 184 6.51 -14.63 2.76
CA THR A 184 7.33 -15.41 1.81
C THR A 184 8.25 -14.51 1.00
N ILE A 185 7.83 -13.29 0.69
CA ILE A 185 8.63 -12.29 -0.02
C ILE A 185 9.83 -11.90 0.85
N TYR A 186 9.59 -11.57 2.12
CA TYR A 186 10.69 -11.23 3.05
C TYR A 186 11.67 -12.38 3.29
N ARG A 187 11.20 -13.63 3.24
CA ARG A 187 12.06 -14.82 3.42
C ARG A 187 12.87 -15.19 2.19
N ASN A 188 12.31 -15.03 1.01
CA ASN A 188 12.85 -15.61 -0.22
C ASN A 188 13.60 -14.59 -1.10
N TYR A 189 13.39 -13.29 -0.89
CA TYR A 189 13.93 -12.23 -1.73
C TYR A 189 14.82 -11.26 -0.94
N PRO A 190 15.81 -10.63 -1.59
CA PRO A 190 16.76 -9.75 -0.93
C PRO A 190 16.16 -8.37 -0.63
N ILE A 191 15.15 -8.32 0.26
CA ILE A 191 14.53 -7.07 0.71
C ILE A 191 15.52 -6.36 1.63
N ARG A 192 16.09 -5.25 1.17
CA ARG A 192 17.08 -4.47 1.92
C ARG A 192 16.44 -3.42 2.81
N PHE A 193 15.40 -2.79 2.30
CA PHE A 193 14.61 -1.79 3.02
C PHE A 193 13.12 -2.04 2.72
N SER A 194 12.28 -1.84 3.74
CA SER A 194 10.83 -1.78 3.62
C SER A 194 10.34 -0.44 4.17
N VAL A 195 9.46 0.22 3.42
CA VAL A 195 8.93 1.55 3.72
C VAL A 195 7.41 1.48 3.66
#